data_3f013a0fc857a3bfd53860e8304a535f
#
_entry.id   3f013a0fc857a3bfd53860e8304a535f
#
_cell.length_a   1.000
_cell.length_b   1.000
_cell.length_c   1.000
_cell.angle_alpha   90.00
_cell.angle_beta   90.00
_cell.angle_gamma   90.00
#
_symmetry.space_group_name_H-M   'P 1'
#
loop_
_entity.id
_entity.type
_entity.pdbx_description
1 polymer ?
#
loop_
_entity_poly.entity_id
_entity_poly.type
_entity_poly.pdbx_seq_one_letter_code
_entity_poly.pdbx_strand_id
1 'polypeptide(L)'
;MINSEAIEQLMWLWSLFDIKFLSILAAAFTIYFGVQKISKKVTVSYSTDVSRIYDMHISTIILNNKRDNAIAISSINMEVEGKGILQVIKFDSPLLLKNYDSLKVEPPKFSSLYNNDGVVKLDISDKFHFYIITTSGDEIKCISENKYVAPNMENKIATDIRKFNGIVLTNRMSYIFSMQMTTERNTA
;
A
#
# COMPACT_ATOMS: atom_id res chain seq x y z
N MET A 1 -18.95 54.86 -30.75
CA MET A 1 -17.61 55.31 -30.34
C MET A 1 -17.05 54.24 -29.43
N ILE A 2 -16.11 53.47 -29.90
CA ILE A 2 -15.41 52.48 -29.06
C ILE A 2 -14.45 53.28 -28.18
N ASN A 3 -14.53 53.08 -26.88
CA ASN A 3 -13.76 53.83 -25.91
C ASN A 3 -12.28 53.55 -26.08
N SER A 4 -11.43 54.59 -26.28
CA SER A 4 -9.99 54.43 -26.52
C SER A 4 -9.29 53.65 -25.38
N GLU A 5 -9.77 53.79 -24.17
CA GLU A 5 -9.29 53.05 -23.00
C GLU A 5 -9.55 51.52 -23.12
N ALA A 6 -10.67 51.11 -23.71
CA ALA A 6 -10.96 49.70 -23.93
C ALA A 6 -10.01 49.06 -24.97
N ILE A 7 -9.59 49.85 -25.98
CA ILE A 7 -8.63 49.40 -26.99
C ILE A 7 -7.24 49.28 -26.39
N GLU A 8 -6.80 50.20 -25.54
CA GLU A 8 -5.52 50.13 -24.84
C GLU A 8 -5.45 48.96 -23.89
N GLN A 9 -6.52 48.68 -23.14
CA GLN A 9 -6.63 47.51 -22.27
C GLN A 9 -6.60 46.18 -23.06
N LEU A 10 -7.23 46.14 -24.23
CA LEU A 10 -7.20 44.97 -25.12
C LEU A 10 -5.80 44.79 -25.71
N MET A 11 -5.13 45.84 -26.12
CA MET A 11 -3.75 45.76 -26.64
C MET A 11 -2.76 45.34 -25.55
N TRP A 12 -2.93 45.80 -24.32
CA TRP A 12 -2.14 45.36 -23.17
C TRP A 12 -2.36 43.84 -22.87
N LEU A 13 -3.60 43.36 -22.89
CA LEU A 13 -3.95 41.95 -22.77
C LEU A 13 -3.32 41.14 -23.91
N TRP A 14 -3.32 41.61 -25.15
CA TRP A 14 -2.67 40.94 -26.28
C TRP A 14 -1.13 40.92 -26.15
N SER A 15 -0.52 41.93 -25.55
CA SER A 15 0.93 41.95 -25.29
C SER A 15 1.36 40.94 -24.24
N LEU A 16 0.47 40.57 -23.32
CA LEU A 16 0.71 39.48 -22.35
C LEU A 16 0.71 38.09 -23.01
N PHE A 17 0.08 37.94 -24.18
CA PHE A 17 0.11 36.72 -24.99
C PHE A 17 1.29 36.70 -25.97
N ASP A 18 2.43 37.27 -25.58
CA ASP A 18 3.66 37.13 -26.36
C ASP A 18 4.01 35.64 -26.54
N ILE A 19 4.42 35.26 -27.77
CA ILE A 19 4.82 33.89 -28.13
C ILE A 19 5.79 33.28 -27.11
N LYS A 20 6.64 34.13 -26.51
CA LYS A 20 7.60 33.74 -25.46
C LYS A 20 6.90 33.26 -24.20
N PHE A 21 5.85 33.96 -23.74
CA PHE A 21 5.08 33.56 -22.56
C PHE A 21 4.32 32.24 -22.83
N LEU A 22 3.73 32.10 -24.01
CA LEU A 22 3.03 30.89 -24.39
C LEU A 22 3.98 29.69 -24.47
N SER A 23 5.21 29.89 -24.98
CA SER A 23 6.23 28.82 -25.04
C SER A 23 6.72 28.39 -23.67
N ILE A 24 6.88 29.33 -22.72
CA ILE A 24 7.25 29.02 -21.33
C ILE A 24 6.11 28.22 -20.65
N LEU A 25 4.87 28.63 -20.87
CA LEU A 25 3.71 27.92 -20.31
C LEU A 25 3.61 26.48 -20.89
N ALA A 26 3.78 26.33 -22.19
CA ALA A 26 3.80 25.01 -22.84
C ALA A 26 4.94 24.13 -22.33
N ALA A 27 6.13 24.69 -22.13
CA ALA A 27 7.26 23.96 -21.54
C ALA A 27 6.96 23.53 -20.09
N ALA A 28 6.37 24.40 -19.28
CA ALA A 28 5.97 24.07 -17.91
C ALA A 28 4.95 22.93 -17.85
N PHE A 29 3.96 22.95 -18.73
CA PHE A 29 2.99 21.83 -18.85
C PHE A 29 3.65 20.53 -19.30
N THR A 30 4.58 20.61 -20.28
CA THR A 30 5.29 19.43 -20.77
C THR A 30 6.11 18.79 -19.64
N ILE A 31 6.82 19.58 -18.85
CA ILE A 31 7.59 19.12 -17.69
C ILE A 31 6.63 18.52 -16.64
N TYR A 32 5.54 19.20 -16.32
CA TYR A 32 4.56 18.73 -15.36
C TYR A 32 3.99 17.35 -15.73
N PHE A 33 3.51 17.20 -16.97
CA PHE A 33 2.99 15.92 -17.46
C PHE A 33 4.08 14.85 -17.58
N GLY A 34 5.31 15.24 -17.96
CA GLY A 34 6.45 14.34 -17.98
C GLY A 34 6.75 13.74 -16.59
N VAL A 35 6.78 14.60 -15.56
CA VAL A 35 6.96 14.16 -14.18
C VAL A 35 5.81 13.26 -13.71
N GLN A 36 4.57 13.54 -14.10
CA GLN A 36 3.42 12.69 -13.78
C GLN A 36 3.55 11.28 -14.37
N LYS A 37 4.11 11.15 -15.58
CA LYS A 37 4.32 9.85 -16.24
C LYS A 37 5.50 9.05 -15.68
N ILE A 38 6.58 9.72 -15.28
CA ILE A 38 7.80 9.03 -14.82
C ILE A 38 7.73 8.69 -13.34
N SER A 39 7.15 9.56 -12.51
CA SER A 39 7.13 9.37 -11.07
C SER A 39 6.13 8.29 -10.63
N LYS A 40 6.51 7.53 -9.61
CA LYS A 40 5.64 6.55 -8.95
C LYS A 40 5.16 7.16 -7.63
N LYS A 41 3.84 7.20 -7.39
CA LYS A 41 3.25 7.70 -6.15
C LYS A 41 2.06 6.83 -5.78
N VAL A 42 2.23 6.06 -4.72
CA VAL A 42 1.18 5.18 -4.19
C VAL A 42 0.81 5.64 -2.80
N THR A 43 -0.48 5.76 -2.53
CA THR A 43 -1.00 5.96 -1.19
C THR A 43 -1.57 4.65 -0.66
N VAL A 44 -1.50 4.45 0.65
CA VAL A 44 -2.01 3.27 1.32
C VAL A 44 -2.99 3.64 2.41
N SER A 45 -4.12 2.92 2.44
CA SER A 45 -5.04 2.86 3.57
C SER A 45 -5.10 1.41 4.04
N TYR A 46 -5.17 1.19 5.33
CA TYR A 46 -5.22 -0.16 5.89
C TYR A 46 -6.22 -0.24 7.04
N SER A 47 -6.71 -1.44 7.30
CA SER A 47 -7.50 -1.76 8.49
C SER A 47 -6.84 -2.87 9.28
N THR A 48 -6.96 -2.80 10.59
CA THR A 48 -6.49 -3.81 11.53
C THR A 48 -7.68 -4.51 12.16
N ASP A 49 -7.52 -5.77 12.48
CA ASP A 49 -8.51 -6.56 13.21
C ASP A 49 -7.87 -7.22 14.44
N VAL A 50 -8.64 -7.27 15.51
CA VAL A 50 -8.25 -7.88 16.79
C VAL A 50 -9.41 -8.76 17.24
N SER A 51 -9.15 -10.01 17.55
CA SER A 51 -10.17 -10.91 18.06
C SER A 51 -9.69 -11.61 19.34
N ARG A 52 -10.60 -12.34 20.01
CA ARG A 52 -10.22 -13.15 21.17
C ARG A 52 -9.25 -14.28 20.81
N ILE A 53 -9.27 -14.72 19.56
CA ILE A 53 -8.53 -15.91 19.08
C ILE A 53 -7.24 -15.48 18.38
N TYR A 54 -7.26 -14.32 17.68
CA TYR A 54 -6.13 -13.83 16.89
C TYR A 54 -5.53 -12.58 17.51
N ASP A 55 -4.21 -12.51 17.53
CA ASP A 55 -3.50 -11.27 17.81
C ASP A 55 -3.82 -10.23 16.74
N MET A 56 -3.52 -8.96 17.01
CA MET A 56 -3.73 -7.89 16.05
C MET A 56 -3.03 -8.22 14.74
N HIS A 57 -3.76 -8.10 13.64
CA HIS A 57 -3.25 -8.31 12.28
C HIS A 57 -3.85 -7.29 11.32
N ILE A 58 -3.17 -7.10 10.21
CA ILE A 58 -3.70 -6.27 9.11
C ILE A 58 -4.77 -7.10 8.38
N SER A 59 -6.00 -6.63 8.38
CA SER A 59 -7.12 -7.32 7.71
C SER A 59 -7.25 -6.92 6.25
N THR A 60 -6.99 -5.66 5.94
CA THR A 60 -7.14 -5.13 4.57
C THR A 60 -6.10 -4.06 4.31
N ILE A 61 -5.56 -4.06 3.10
CA ILE A 61 -4.70 -3.01 2.57
C ILE A 61 -5.33 -2.50 1.28
N ILE A 62 -5.52 -1.21 1.14
CA ILE A 62 -5.98 -0.55 -0.08
C ILE A 62 -4.83 0.30 -0.60
N LEU A 63 -4.37 -0.01 -1.81
CA LEU A 63 -3.34 0.73 -2.53
C LEU A 63 -3.98 1.60 -3.57
N ASN A 64 -3.67 2.90 -3.60
CA ASN A 64 -4.17 3.83 -4.60
C ASN A 64 -2.99 4.38 -5.40
N ASN A 65 -2.99 4.14 -6.70
CA ASN A 65 -2.02 4.75 -7.60
C ASN A 65 -2.44 6.19 -7.95
N LYS A 66 -1.61 7.16 -7.61
CA LYS A 66 -1.88 8.58 -7.88
C LYS A 66 -1.15 9.09 -9.14
N ARG A 67 -0.72 8.17 -10.03
CA ARG A 67 0.06 8.52 -11.22
C ARG A 67 -0.49 7.83 -12.48
N ASP A 68 -0.07 8.38 -13.62
CA ASP A 68 -0.44 7.91 -14.97
C ASP A 68 0.52 6.82 -15.46
N ASN A 69 0.93 5.91 -14.59
CA ASN A 69 1.68 4.72 -14.96
C ASN A 69 1.19 3.52 -14.16
N ALA A 70 1.10 2.38 -14.80
CA ALA A 70 0.78 1.13 -14.13
C ALA A 70 2.00 0.61 -13.37
N ILE A 71 1.76 -0.03 -12.23
CA ILE A 71 2.79 -0.58 -11.36
C ILE A 71 2.53 -2.08 -11.19
N ALA A 72 3.49 -2.91 -11.59
CA ALA A 72 3.46 -4.34 -11.35
C ALA A 72 4.09 -4.64 -9.98
N ILE A 73 3.28 -5.12 -9.04
CA ILE A 73 3.65 -5.35 -7.64
C ILE A 73 3.99 -6.82 -7.45
N SER A 74 5.16 -7.11 -6.93
CA SER A 74 5.60 -8.46 -6.57
C SER A 74 5.36 -8.79 -5.10
N SER A 75 5.52 -7.80 -4.20
CA SER A 75 5.22 -7.99 -2.77
C SER A 75 4.88 -6.66 -2.09
N ILE A 76 4.25 -6.77 -0.92
CA ILE A 76 3.97 -5.66 -0.02
C ILE A 76 4.67 -5.93 1.29
N ASN A 77 5.52 -5.01 1.69
CA ASN A 77 6.23 -5.03 2.97
C ASN A 77 5.66 -3.96 3.88
N MET A 78 5.72 -4.21 5.18
CA MET A 78 5.32 -3.27 6.22
C MET A 78 6.43 -3.17 7.24
N GLU A 79 6.89 -1.97 7.49
CA GLU A 79 7.76 -1.65 8.61
C GLU A 79 6.91 -1.30 9.82
N VAL A 80 7.22 -1.92 10.94
CA VAL A 80 6.65 -1.59 12.26
C VAL A 80 7.72 -0.83 13.03
N GLU A 81 7.43 0.43 13.38
CA GLU A 81 8.39 1.31 14.05
C GLU A 81 8.99 0.63 15.30
N GLY A 82 10.31 0.51 15.35
CA GLY A 82 11.04 -0.10 16.47
C GLY A 82 10.95 -1.63 16.58
N LYS A 83 10.24 -2.33 15.68
CA LYS A 83 10.07 -3.80 15.73
C LYS A 83 10.64 -4.50 14.50
N GLY A 84 10.69 -3.84 13.33
CA GLY A 84 11.31 -4.36 12.12
C GLY A 84 10.37 -4.39 10.91
N ILE A 85 10.77 -5.14 9.86
CA ILE A 85 10.07 -5.21 8.58
C ILE A 85 9.40 -6.58 8.42
N LEU A 86 8.10 -6.55 8.14
CA LEU A 86 7.28 -7.71 7.85
C LEU A 86 6.97 -7.75 6.35
N GLN A 87 7.27 -8.85 5.68
CA GLN A 87 6.69 -9.13 4.36
C GLN A 87 5.23 -9.56 4.55
N VAL A 88 4.31 -8.62 4.32
CA VAL A 88 2.87 -8.81 4.56
C VAL A 88 2.29 -9.82 3.59
N ILE A 89 2.65 -9.68 2.31
CA ILE A 89 2.24 -10.59 1.24
C ILE A 89 3.26 -10.60 0.11
N LYS A 90 3.51 -11.77 -0.45
CA LYS A 90 4.24 -11.97 -1.70
C LYS A 90 3.28 -12.59 -2.71
N PHE A 91 3.23 -12.06 -3.91
CA PHE A 91 2.35 -12.54 -4.97
C PHE A 91 3.09 -13.54 -5.86
N ASP A 92 2.47 -14.70 -6.12
CA ASP A 92 3.00 -15.70 -7.05
C ASP A 92 2.98 -15.17 -8.49
N SER A 93 1.95 -14.42 -8.83
CA SER A 93 1.85 -13.65 -10.08
C SER A 93 1.78 -12.16 -9.76
N PRO A 94 2.54 -11.32 -10.48
CA PRO A 94 2.55 -9.89 -10.21
C PRO A 94 1.17 -9.27 -10.26
N LEU A 95 0.85 -8.46 -9.27
CA LEU A 95 -0.40 -7.76 -9.16
C LEU A 95 -0.29 -6.40 -9.88
N LEU A 96 -1.14 -6.15 -10.87
CA LEU A 96 -1.11 -4.93 -11.66
C LEU A 96 -1.99 -3.85 -11.03
N LEU A 97 -1.37 -2.81 -10.50
CA LEU A 97 -2.04 -1.58 -10.06
C LEU A 97 -2.06 -0.59 -11.24
N LYS A 98 -3.23 -0.42 -11.86
CA LYS A 98 -3.40 0.47 -13.03
C LYS A 98 -3.24 1.94 -12.65
N ASN A 99 -3.15 2.79 -13.69
CA ASN A 99 -3.10 4.25 -13.51
C ASN A 99 -4.38 4.74 -12.82
N TYR A 100 -4.22 5.61 -11.82
CA TYR A 100 -5.31 6.22 -11.05
C TYR A 100 -6.33 5.23 -10.48
N ASP A 101 -5.91 3.98 -10.28
CA ASP A 101 -6.75 2.89 -9.80
C ASP A 101 -6.47 2.58 -8.33
N SER A 102 -7.41 1.87 -7.72
CA SER A 102 -7.36 1.42 -6.33
C SER A 102 -7.45 -0.09 -6.27
N LEU A 103 -6.58 -0.72 -5.50
CA LEU A 103 -6.52 -2.15 -5.36
C LEU A 103 -6.64 -2.56 -3.89
N LYS A 104 -7.63 -3.39 -3.60
CA LYS A 104 -7.81 -4.00 -2.28
C LYS A 104 -7.05 -5.32 -2.21
N VAL A 105 -6.26 -5.49 -1.16
CA VAL A 105 -5.51 -6.71 -0.85
C VAL A 105 -5.85 -7.16 0.56
N GLU A 106 -6.12 -8.45 0.73
CA GLU A 106 -6.35 -9.07 2.03
C GLU A 106 -5.14 -9.94 2.38
N PRO A 107 -4.30 -9.51 3.32
CA PRO A 107 -3.14 -10.28 3.74
C PRO A 107 -3.52 -11.60 4.41
N PRO A 108 -2.70 -12.65 4.29
CA PRO A 108 -2.92 -13.89 5.02
C PRO A 108 -2.77 -13.66 6.53
N LYS A 109 -3.59 -14.33 7.32
CA LYS A 109 -3.43 -14.34 8.77
C LYS A 109 -2.19 -15.11 9.16
N PHE A 110 -1.55 -14.69 10.23
CA PHE A 110 -0.36 -15.34 10.80
C PHE A 110 -0.66 -15.86 12.22
N SER A 111 0.08 -16.87 12.66
CA SER A 111 -0.01 -17.42 14.01
C SER A 111 0.81 -16.62 15.01
N SER A 112 2.01 -16.20 14.62
CA SER A 112 2.93 -15.40 15.41
C SER A 112 3.94 -14.70 14.52
N LEU A 113 4.51 -13.62 15.03
CA LEU A 113 5.57 -12.85 14.38
C LEU A 113 6.83 -12.96 15.23
N TYR A 114 7.99 -13.04 14.57
CA TYR A 114 9.28 -13.13 15.24
C TYR A 114 10.28 -12.19 14.56
N ASN A 115 11.13 -11.60 15.37
CA ASN A 115 12.34 -10.92 14.92
C ASN A 115 13.56 -11.55 15.65
N ASN A 116 14.73 -10.94 15.51
CA ASN A 116 15.96 -11.41 16.17
C ASN A 116 15.87 -11.38 17.69
N ASP A 117 15.02 -10.52 18.26
CA ASP A 117 14.88 -10.30 19.70
C ASP A 117 13.78 -11.20 20.32
N GLY A 118 13.01 -11.92 19.50
CA GLY A 118 11.97 -12.85 19.95
C GLY A 118 10.59 -12.61 19.34
N VAL A 119 9.53 -12.91 20.10
CA VAL A 119 8.15 -12.78 19.66
C VAL A 119 7.75 -11.32 19.52
N VAL A 120 7.30 -10.92 18.35
CA VAL A 120 6.78 -9.58 18.05
C VAL A 120 5.26 -9.59 18.13
N LYS A 121 4.68 -8.66 18.87
CA LYS A 121 3.24 -8.40 18.90
C LYS A 121 2.96 -7.04 18.28
N LEU A 122 1.96 -7.00 17.40
CA LEU A 122 1.45 -5.74 16.88
C LEU A 122 0.50 -5.11 17.91
N ASP A 123 0.55 -3.80 18.03
CA ASP A 123 -0.30 -3.01 18.93
C ASP A 123 -1.02 -1.89 18.15
N ILE A 124 -2.15 -1.41 18.69
CA ILE A 124 -2.93 -0.31 18.08
C ILE A 124 -2.11 1.00 18.05
N SER A 125 -1.16 1.14 18.98
CA SER A 125 -0.26 2.29 19.04
C SER A 125 0.91 2.22 18.07
N ASP A 126 1.14 1.07 17.42
CA ASP A 126 2.24 0.90 16.48
C ASP A 126 2.03 1.77 15.23
N LYS A 127 3.12 2.33 14.74
CA LYS A 127 3.13 3.05 13.47
C LYS A 127 3.59 2.12 12.36
N PHE A 128 2.81 2.06 11.29
CA PHE A 128 3.04 1.19 10.16
C PHE A 128 3.43 2.01 8.92
N HIS A 129 4.52 1.62 8.28
CA HIS A 129 4.95 2.16 7.00
C HIS A 129 4.94 1.05 5.96
N PHE A 130 4.27 1.30 4.84
CA PHE A 130 4.13 0.31 3.78
C PHE A 130 5.07 0.61 2.62
N TYR A 131 5.62 -0.45 2.05
CA TYR A 131 6.50 -0.43 0.90
C TYR A 131 6.02 -1.46 -0.11
N ILE A 132 6.01 -1.08 -1.37
CA ILE A 132 5.70 -1.96 -2.49
C ILE A 132 7.01 -2.30 -3.18
N ILE A 133 7.24 -3.60 -3.38
CA ILE A 133 8.33 -4.08 -4.22
C ILE A 133 7.75 -4.38 -5.60
N THR A 134 8.30 -3.74 -6.62
CA THR A 134 7.90 -3.96 -8.01
C THR A 134 8.56 -5.21 -8.58
N THR A 135 8.09 -5.66 -9.74
CA THR A 135 8.73 -6.77 -10.47
C THR A 135 10.14 -6.44 -10.98
N SER A 136 10.46 -5.15 -11.14
CA SER A 136 11.83 -4.68 -11.44
C SER A 136 12.76 -4.69 -10.23
N GLY A 137 12.23 -4.96 -9.03
CA GLY A 137 13.00 -4.90 -7.78
C GLY A 137 13.02 -3.51 -7.12
N ASP A 138 12.38 -2.50 -7.73
CA ASP A 138 12.31 -1.17 -7.13
C ASP A 138 11.42 -1.19 -5.89
N GLU A 139 11.87 -0.50 -4.84
CA GLU A 139 11.08 -0.26 -3.65
C GLU A 139 10.36 1.09 -3.75
N ILE A 140 9.04 1.09 -3.55
CA ILE A 140 8.22 2.29 -3.53
C ILE A 140 7.63 2.47 -2.14
N LYS A 141 8.03 3.51 -1.44
CA LYS A 141 7.40 3.89 -0.17
C LYS A 141 6.00 4.41 -0.41
N CYS A 142 5.00 3.77 0.21
CA CYS A 142 3.61 4.22 0.17
C CYS A 142 3.40 5.41 1.12
N ILE A 143 2.65 6.39 0.66
CA ILE A 143 2.25 7.51 1.50
C ILE A 143 1.00 7.08 2.27
N SER A 144 1.15 6.89 3.59
CA SER A 144 -0.02 6.71 4.45
C SER A 144 -0.79 8.02 4.57
N GLU A 145 -2.11 7.96 4.53
CA GLU A 145 -2.96 9.14 4.78
C GLU A 145 -2.84 9.62 6.23
N ASN A 146 -2.37 8.74 7.12
CA ASN A 146 -1.99 9.09 8.49
C ASN A 146 -0.53 9.57 8.52
N LYS A 147 -0.31 10.85 8.81
CA LYS A 147 1.01 11.51 8.81
C LYS A 147 1.90 11.01 9.95
N TYR A 148 2.82 10.09 9.68
CA TYR A 148 3.93 9.78 10.60
C TYR A 148 5.26 9.59 9.85
N VAL A 149 6.37 9.92 10.52
CA VAL A 149 7.75 9.92 9.97
C VAL A 149 8.46 8.63 10.37
N ALA A 150 9.16 7.99 9.42
CA ALA A 150 9.80 6.68 9.58
C ALA A 150 11.23 6.73 10.16
N PRO A 151 11.67 5.71 10.89
CA PRO A 151 13.09 5.42 11.16
C PRO A 151 13.59 4.10 10.54
N ASN A 152 14.92 3.85 10.72
CA ASN A 152 15.79 2.87 10.06
C ASN A 152 15.36 1.40 10.06
N MET A 153 15.71 0.71 8.93
CA MET A 153 15.27 -0.63 8.53
C MET A 153 16.32 -1.73 8.86
N GLU A 154 16.51 -2.13 10.10
CA GLU A 154 17.50 -3.19 10.39
C GLU A 154 16.92 -4.54 10.84
N ASN A 155 15.69 -4.61 11.32
CA ASN A 155 15.10 -5.86 11.83
C ASN A 155 14.02 -6.42 10.92
N LYS A 156 14.24 -7.60 10.34
CA LYS A 156 13.21 -8.35 9.62
C LYS A 156 12.29 -9.07 10.60
N ILE A 157 10.96 -8.92 10.39
CA ILE A 157 9.96 -9.68 11.12
C ILE A 157 9.61 -10.92 10.29
N ALA A 158 9.80 -12.10 10.86
CA ALA A 158 9.41 -13.37 10.24
C ALA A 158 8.00 -13.79 10.69
N THR A 159 7.26 -14.44 9.80
CA THR A 159 5.94 -15.02 10.09
C THR A 159 6.07 -16.52 10.32
N ASP A 160 5.42 -17.02 11.37
CA ASP A 160 5.15 -18.45 11.53
C ASP A 160 3.65 -18.69 11.31
N ILE A 161 3.31 -19.57 10.38
CA ILE A 161 1.93 -19.91 10.03
C ILE A 161 1.72 -21.40 10.27
N ARG A 162 1.12 -21.72 11.42
CA ARG A 162 0.70 -23.07 11.77
C ARG A 162 -0.77 -23.24 11.45
N LYS A 163 -1.12 -24.29 10.71
CA LYS A 163 -2.52 -24.59 10.34
C LYS A 163 -2.92 -25.98 10.84
N PHE A 164 -4.16 -26.09 11.28
CA PHE A 164 -4.82 -27.35 11.57
C PHE A 164 -6.20 -27.34 10.90
N ASN A 165 -6.46 -28.29 10.01
CA ASN A 165 -7.69 -28.38 9.20
C ASN A 165 -8.07 -27.05 8.52
N GLY A 166 -7.09 -26.33 7.94
CA GLY A 166 -7.28 -25.05 7.27
C GLY A 166 -7.39 -23.83 8.20
N ILE A 167 -7.47 -24.03 9.51
CA ILE A 167 -7.55 -22.97 10.51
C ILE A 167 -6.14 -22.57 10.94
N VAL A 168 -5.82 -21.27 10.89
CA VAL A 168 -4.54 -20.76 11.39
C VAL A 168 -4.56 -20.77 12.91
N LEU A 169 -3.58 -21.46 13.51
CA LEU A 169 -3.40 -21.55 14.95
C LEU A 169 -2.71 -20.31 15.50
N THR A 170 -3.21 -19.77 16.60
CA THR A 170 -2.58 -18.66 17.29
C THR A 170 -2.25 -19.02 18.74
N ASN A 171 -1.32 -18.29 19.34
CA ASN A 171 -0.93 -18.50 20.75
C ASN A 171 -2.08 -18.23 21.76
N ARG A 172 -3.19 -17.65 21.29
CA ARG A 172 -4.40 -17.42 22.11
C ARG A 172 -5.38 -18.61 22.09
N MET A 173 -5.15 -19.59 21.19
CA MET A 173 -5.98 -20.80 21.13
C MET A 173 -5.48 -21.82 22.15
N SER A 174 -6.27 -22.09 23.18
CA SER A 174 -5.93 -23.08 24.21
C SER A 174 -6.29 -24.50 23.77
N TYR A 175 -7.34 -24.69 22.98
CA TYR A 175 -7.84 -26.01 22.55
C TYR A 175 -8.45 -25.93 21.15
N ILE A 176 -8.22 -26.98 20.35
CA ILE A 176 -8.89 -27.20 19.06
C ILE A 176 -9.52 -28.60 19.11
N PHE A 177 -10.85 -28.68 18.95
CA PHE A 177 -11.55 -29.94 18.81
C PHE A 177 -11.90 -30.18 17.34
N SER A 178 -11.48 -31.32 16.77
CA SER A 178 -11.96 -31.79 15.47
C SER A 178 -12.91 -32.97 15.72
N MET A 179 -14.18 -32.83 15.31
CA MET A 179 -15.09 -33.99 15.23
C MET A 179 -15.02 -34.56 13.81
N GLN A 180 -14.57 -35.80 13.67
CA GLN A 180 -14.80 -36.57 12.45
C GLN A 180 -16.14 -37.28 12.59
N MET A 181 -17.15 -36.86 11.80
CA MET A 181 -18.36 -37.66 11.64
C MET A 181 -18.03 -38.82 10.68
N THR A 182 -17.90 -40.02 11.22
CA THR A 182 -17.87 -41.24 10.44
C THR A 182 -19.30 -41.57 10.04
N THR A 183 -19.68 -41.31 8.80
CA THR A 183 -20.94 -41.81 8.25
C THR A 183 -20.73 -43.28 7.90
N GLU A 184 -21.14 -44.18 8.78
CA GLU A 184 -21.31 -45.60 8.43
C GLU A 184 -22.42 -45.69 7.38
N ARG A 185 -22.06 -45.97 6.12
CA ARG A 185 -23.04 -46.42 5.13
C ARG A 185 -23.40 -47.85 5.48
N ASN A 186 -24.53 -48.08 6.10
CA ASN A 186 -25.17 -49.38 6.13
C ASN A 186 -25.57 -49.72 4.70
N THR A 187 -24.75 -50.55 4.04
CA THR A 187 -25.16 -51.28 2.84
C THR A 187 -25.93 -52.53 3.33
N ALA A 188 -27.27 -52.48 3.22
CA ALA A 188 -28.13 -53.65 3.24
C ALA A 188 -28.23 -54.23 1.82
#